data_8d40e30f2a8b8ec61e10d51ef47bcbad
#
_entry.id   8d40e30f2a8b8ec61e10d51ef47bcbad
#
_cell.length_a   1.000
_cell.length_b   1.000
_cell.length_c   1.000
_cell.angle_alpha   90.00
_cell.angle_beta   90.00
_cell.angle_gamma   90.00
#
_symmetry.space_group_name_H-M   'P 1'
#
loop_
_entity.id
_entity.type
_entity.pdbx_description
1 polymer ?
#
loop_
_entity_poly.entity_id
_entity_poly.type
_entity_poly.pdbx_seq_one_letter_code
_entity_poly.pdbx_strand_id
1 'polypeptide(L)'
;MASYRYERDINPKDLQPRKQRQYTRKERWANWWDYNLKWVIIIGIIVVFFGYNFIGQYFFTVHADYNVAVVAPHYLPEATQTALQDALAAYGEDRNGDGKVVVKLNLYTMDFGNEDSDAYLDMAGTTKLSTDIQGALSSIFILYDPAGFQQTTGTLRYLDGSLPQSDADSDWWNMVYRWTDCPVLAGLDLGDYASDAVQSESGSSQELMSRYYIGIRGAWNKDSADLLAGGEELWNKLTAGAVSTARAEG
;
A
#
# COMPACT_ATOMS: atom_id res chain seq x y z
N MET A 1 7.18 70.25 -14.09
CA MET A 1 8.24 71.22 -14.55
C MET A 1 9.38 71.11 -13.54
N ALA A 2 10.43 70.42 -13.85
CA ALA A 2 11.65 70.40 -13.03
C ALA A 2 12.26 71.77 -13.04
N SER A 3 12.52 72.26 -11.85
CA SER A 3 12.93 73.71 -11.63
C SER A 3 14.27 73.92 -12.32
N TYR A 4 14.29 74.89 -13.21
CA TYR A 4 15.49 75.40 -13.93
C TYR A 4 16.65 75.81 -13.01
N ARG A 5 16.44 75.91 -11.69
CA ARG A 5 17.44 76.16 -10.67
C ARG A 5 18.33 75.00 -10.36
N TYR A 6 17.89 73.74 -10.61
CA TYR A 6 18.63 72.55 -10.25
C TYR A 6 19.75 72.19 -11.25
N GLU A 7 19.66 72.61 -12.51
CA GLU A 7 20.69 72.36 -13.53
C GLU A 7 21.87 73.36 -13.42
N ARG A 8 21.73 74.42 -12.70
CA ARG A 8 22.75 75.52 -12.66
C ARG A 8 23.88 75.22 -11.66
N ASP A 9 23.70 74.34 -10.71
CA ASP A 9 24.68 74.08 -9.63
C ASP A 9 25.36 72.73 -9.76
N ILE A 10 25.19 71.99 -10.92
CA ILE A 10 25.87 70.75 -11.15
C ILE A 10 27.33 71.04 -11.54
N ASN A 11 28.26 70.66 -10.65
CA ASN A 11 29.68 70.81 -10.93
C ASN A 11 30.02 69.93 -12.14
N PRO A 12 30.66 70.46 -13.23
CA PRO A 12 31.02 69.71 -14.40
C PRO A 12 31.91 68.44 -14.12
N LYS A 13 32.56 68.40 -12.96
CA LYS A 13 33.33 67.25 -12.49
C LYS A 13 32.45 66.08 -12.06
N ASP A 14 31.21 66.36 -11.66
CA ASP A 14 30.24 65.34 -11.27
C ASP A 14 29.54 64.71 -12.46
N LEU A 15 29.63 65.35 -13.63
CA LEU A 15 29.13 64.82 -14.90
C LEU A 15 30.11 63.86 -15.59
N GLN A 16 31.37 63.79 -15.11
CA GLN A 16 32.30 62.85 -15.69
C GLN A 16 31.91 61.41 -15.32
N PRO A 17 31.79 60.47 -16.32
CA PRO A 17 31.50 59.10 -16.05
C PRO A 17 32.51 58.53 -15.05
N ARG A 18 32.06 58.13 -13.89
CA ARG A 18 32.93 57.47 -12.90
C ARG A 18 33.61 56.30 -13.55
N LYS A 19 34.94 56.25 -13.51
CA LYS A 19 35.71 55.09 -14.00
C LYS A 19 35.13 53.82 -13.36
N GLN A 20 34.58 52.96 -14.19
CA GLN A 20 34.05 51.68 -13.73
C GLN A 20 35.18 50.86 -13.12
N ARG A 21 35.09 50.58 -11.81
CA ARG A 21 36.05 49.78 -11.10
C ARG A 21 35.98 48.36 -11.67
N GLN A 22 37.08 47.88 -12.20
CA GLN A 22 37.19 46.47 -12.62
C GLN A 22 37.33 45.59 -11.39
N TYR A 23 36.28 44.80 -11.13
CA TYR A 23 36.31 43.83 -10.03
C TYR A 23 37.16 42.61 -10.37
N THR A 24 38.00 42.20 -9.43
CA THR A 24 38.74 40.96 -9.51
C THR A 24 37.78 39.76 -9.45
N ARG A 25 38.21 38.57 -9.90
CA ARG A 25 37.37 37.34 -9.81
C ARG A 25 36.93 37.09 -8.39
N LYS A 26 37.74 37.30 -7.39
CA LYS A 26 37.43 37.12 -5.97
C LYS A 26 36.35 38.11 -5.49
N GLU A 27 36.45 39.38 -5.87
CA GLU A 27 35.42 40.38 -5.55
C GLU A 27 34.09 40.11 -6.23
N ARG A 28 34.06 39.62 -7.48
CA ARG A 28 32.83 39.20 -8.16
C ARG A 28 32.17 38.02 -7.45
N TRP A 29 32.97 37.03 -6.98
CA TRP A 29 32.46 35.91 -6.23
C TRP A 29 31.88 36.34 -4.87
N ALA A 30 32.59 37.21 -4.14
CA ALA A 30 32.10 37.74 -2.85
C ALA A 30 30.78 38.50 -3.03
N ASN A 31 30.72 39.38 -4.04
CA ASN A 31 29.53 40.14 -4.33
C ASN A 31 28.35 39.26 -4.79
N TRP A 32 28.63 38.23 -5.61
CA TRP A 32 27.61 37.27 -5.98
C TRP A 32 27.07 36.52 -4.76
N TRP A 33 27.96 36.13 -3.84
CA TRP A 33 27.58 35.43 -2.62
C TRP A 33 26.72 36.29 -1.71
N ASP A 34 27.10 37.55 -1.49
CA ASP A 34 26.34 38.47 -0.68
C ASP A 34 24.90 38.71 -1.20
N TYR A 35 24.76 38.81 -2.52
CA TYR A 35 23.46 38.99 -3.14
C TYR A 35 22.60 37.74 -3.16
N ASN A 36 23.23 36.58 -3.32
CA ASN A 36 22.52 35.32 -3.55
C ASN A 36 22.46 34.41 -2.31
N LEU A 37 23.08 34.80 -1.20
CA LEU A 37 23.13 34.00 0.02
C LEU A 37 21.75 33.49 0.47
N LYS A 38 20.75 34.38 0.43
CA LYS A 38 19.37 34.02 0.80
C LYS A 38 18.81 32.90 -0.09
N TRP A 39 19.03 33.02 -1.39
CA TRP A 39 18.56 32.02 -2.35
C TRP A 39 19.34 30.71 -2.23
N VAL A 40 20.64 30.78 -1.99
CA VAL A 40 21.48 29.59 -1.77
C VAL A 40 21.02 28.84 -0.52
N ILE A 41 20.71 29.54 0.56
CA ILE A 41 20.17 28.91 1.78
C ILE A 41 18.82 28.28 1.52
N ILE A 42 17.90 29.01 0.85
CA ILE A 42 16.56 28.47 0.55
C ILE A 42 16.66 27.22 -0.35
N ILE A 43 17.46 27.30 -1.42
CA ILE A 43 17.67 26.17 -2.32
C ILE A 43 18.33 25.02 -1.58
N GLY A 44 19.32 25.29 -0.71
CA GLY A 44 19.98 24.30 0.12
C GLY A 44 18.98 23.55 1.02
N ILE A 45 18.09 24.28 1.70
CA ILE A 45 17.05 23.67 2.54
C ILE A 45 16.09 22.79 1.69
N ILE A 46 15.68 23.30 0.52
CA ILE A 46 14.83 22.55 -0.40
C ILE A 46 15.51 21.24 -0.85
N VAL A 47 16.76 21.32 -1.27
CA VAL A 47 17.53 20.15 -1.71
C VAL A 47 17.70 19.12 -0.58
N VAL A 48 18.01 19.58 0.64
CA VAL A 48 18.13 18.69 1.79
C VAL A 48 16.79 18.06 2.13
N PHE A 49 15.71 18.83 2.13
CA PHE A 49 14.37 18.33 2.41
C PHE A 49 13.91 17.28 1.38
N PHE A 50 14.02 17.59 0.09
CA PHE A 50 13.67 16.64 -0.96
C PHE A 50 14.63 15.45 -1.01
N GLY A 51 15.94 15.67 -0.81
CA GLY A 51 16.93 14.61 -0.75
C GLY A 51 16.66 13.64 0.40
N TYR A 52 16.36 14.16 1.59
CA TYR A 52 16.01 13.32 2.74
C TYR A 52 14.74 12.50 2.50
N ASN A 53 13.68 13.14 1.97
CA ASN A 53 12.45 12.43 1.63
C ASN A 53 12.66 11.38 0.53
N PHE A 54 13.42 11.72 -0.52
CA PHE A 54 13.69 10.80 -1.62
C PHE A 54 14.53 9.59 -1.17
N ILE A 55 15.58 9.83 -0.38
CA ILE A 55 16.40 8.76 0.19
C ILE A 55 15.56 7.91 1.14
N GLY A 56 14.74 8.54 2.00
CA GLY A 56 13.84 7.85 2.89
C GLY A 56 12.87 6.93 2.15
N GLN A 57 12.25 7.44 1.11
CA GLN A 57 11.27 6.71 0.32
C GLN A 57 11.90 5.57 -0.52
N TYR A 58 13.12 5.77 -1.03
CA TYR A 58 13.77 4.79 -1.89
C TYR A 58 14.53 3.71 -1.11
N PHE A 59 15.19 4.06 0.00
CA PHE A 59 16.04 3.14 0.74
C PHE A 59 15.39 2.52 1.99
N PHE A 60 14.36 3.17 2.55
CA PHE A 60 13.73 2.70 3.79
C PHE A 60 12.29 2.23 3.59
N THR A 61 11.72 2.35 2.39
CA THR A 61 10.41 1.76 2.11
C THR A 61 10.61 0.28 1.82
N VAL A 62 10.02 -0.56 2.64
CA VAL A 62 9.96 -2.00 2.40
C VAL A 62 8.99 -2.24 1.24
N HIS A 63 9.50 -2.74 0.13
CA HIS A 63 8.69 -3.13 -1.02
C HIS A 63 8.21 -4.57 -0.80
N ALA A 64 6.90 -4.74 -0.67
CA ALA A 64 6.32 -6.06 -0.50
C ALA A 64 6.37 -6.83 -1.83
N ASP A 65 6.77 -8.10 -1.76
CA ASP A 65 6.74 -9.03 -2.89
C ASP A 65 5.32 -9.50 -3.18
N TYR A 66 4.52 -9.62 -2.12
CA TYR A 66 3.13 -10.05 -2.19
C TYR A 66 2.24 -9.14 -1.35
N ASN A 67 1.07 -8.84 -1.89
CA ASN A 67 -0.01 -8.18 -1.16
C ASN A 67 -1.16 -9.16 -1.00
N VAL A 68 -1.57 -9.38 0.25
CA VAL A 68 -2.69 -10.23 0.63
C VAL A 68 -3.72 -9.36 1.33
N ALA A 69 -4.94 -9.37 0.83
CA ALA A 69 -6.04 -8.63 1.45
C ALA A 69 -6.72 -9.50 2.54
N VAL A 70 -7.00 -8.92 3.68
CA VAL A 70 -7.84 -9.54 4.71
C VAL A 70 -9.07 -8.68 4.88
N VAL A 71 -10.24 -9.28 4.66
CA VAL A 71 -11.54 -8.59 4.74
C VAL A 71 -12.37 -9.26 5.84
N ALA A 72 -12.65 -8.51 6.88
CA ALA A 72 -13.35 -9.01 8.06
C ALA A 72 -14.12 -7.90 8.78
N PRO A 73 -15.18 -8.24 9.56
CA PRO A 73 -15.91 -7.25 10.35
C PRO A 73 -15.10 -6.71 11.54
N HIS A 74 -14.01 -7.39 11.93
CA HIS A 74 -13.18 -7.03 13.06
C HIS A 74 -11.71 -6.95 12.68
N TYR A 75 -10.95 -6.14 13.44
CA TYR A 75 -9.50 -6.10 13.30
C TYR A 75 -8.88 -7.42 13.78
N LEU A 76 -7.93 -7.93 13.00
CA LEU A 76 -7.08 -9.02 13.45
C LEU A 76 -6.12 -8.51 14.54
N PRO A 77 -5.85 -9.32 15.60
CA PRO A 77 -4.82 -9.01 16.58
C PRO A 77 -3.46 -8.78 15.91
N GLU A 78 -2.68 -7.82 16.39
CA GLU A 78 -1.37 -7.47 15.79
C GLU A 78 -0.41 -8.67 15.78
N ALA A 79 -0.43 -9.48 16.87
CA ALA A 79 0.35 -10.72 16.93
C ALA A 79 -0.02 -11.69 15.80
N THR A 80 -1.33 -11.87 15.54
CA THR A 80 -1.83 -12.71 14.44
C THR A 80 -1.42 -12.15 13.08
N GLN A 81 -1.50 -10.82 12.91
CA GLN A 81 -1.08 -10.17 11.65
C GLN A 81 0.40 -10.43 11.36
N THR A 82 1.27 -10.22 12.36
CA THR A 82 2.71 -10.40 12.22
C THR A 82 3.04 -11.88 11.94
N ALA A 83 2.49 -12.80 12.74
CA ALA A 83 2.71 -14.22 12.55
C ALA A 83 2.23 -14.70 11.17
N LEU A 84 1.09 -14.18 10.70
CA LEU A 84 0.55 -14.52 9.39
C LEU A 84 1.45 -13.98 8.25
N GLN A 85 1.96 -12.75 8.36
CA GLN A 85 2.90 -12.19 7.39
C GLN A 85 4.16 -13.04 7.28
N ASP A 86 4.76 -13.38 8.42
CA ASP A 86 5.99 -14.18 8.49
C ASP A 86 5.75 -15.61 7.97
N ALA A 87 4.63 -16.23 8.35
CA ALA A 87 4.28 -17.58 7.91
C ALA A 87 4.03 -17.62 6.39
N LEU A 88 3.31 -16.65 5.82
CA LEU A 88 3.09 -16.58 4.38
C LEU A 88 4.37 -16.27 3.61
N ALA A 89 5.26 -15.44 4.16
CA ALA A 89 6.55 -15.12 3.55
C ALA A 89 7.45 -16.36 3.37
N ALA A 90 7.33 -17.34 4.27
CA ALA A 90 8.08 -18.61 4.16
C ALA A 90 7.72 -19.41 2.88
N TYR A 91 6.57 -19.17 2.27
CA TYR A 91 6.13 -19.80 1.02
C TYR A 91 6.36 -18.92 -0.21
N GLY A 92 6.66 -17.66 0.00
CA GLY A 92 6.93 -16.70 -1.07
C GLY A 92 8.32 -16.82 -1.67
N GLU A 93 8.57 -16.04 -2.73
CA GLU A 93 9.88 -15.86 -3.35
C GLU A 93 10.21 -14.36 -3.38
N ASP A 94 11.49 -14.05 -3.30
CA ASP A 94 11.99 -12.67 -3.44
C ASP A 94 11.81 -12.22 -4.90
N ARG A 95 10.79 -11.41 -5.14
CA ARG A 95 10.41 -10.93 -6.47
C ARG A 95 11.04 -9.60 -6.82
N ASN A 96 11.40 -8.82 -5.80
CA ASN A 96 11.99 -7.50 -5.99
C ASN A 96 13.53 -7.55 -5.98
N GLY A 97 14.15 -8.69 -5.59
CA GLY A 97 15.59 -8.91 -5.60
C GLY A 97 16.34 -8.20 -4.46
N ASP A 98 15.65 -7.85 -3.37
CA ASP A 98 16.25 -7.18 -2.22
C ASP A 98 16.85 -8.15 -1.18
N GLY A 99 16.72 -9.45 -1.42
CA GLY A 99 17.22 -10.52 -0.56
C GLY A 99 16.29 -10.87 0.60
N LYS A 100 15.04 -10.38 0.58
CA LYS A 100 14.02 -10.68 1.58
C LYS A 100 12.71 -11.02 0.89
N VAL A 101 11.92 -11.87 1.52
CA VAL A 101 10.54 -12.10 1.09
C VAL A 101 9.62 -11.37 2.04
N VAL A 102 8.83 -10.45 1.53
CA VAL A 102 7.91 -9.64 2.33
C VAL A 102 6.49 -9.81 1.83
N VAL A 103 5.62 -10.30 2.70
CA VAL A 103 4.18 -10.34 2.49
C VAL A 103 3.54 -9.21 3.28
N LYS A 104 2.81 -8.34 2.58
CA LYS A 104 2.06 -7.26 3.21
C LYS A 104 0.59 -7.64 3.32
N LEU A 105 0.04 -7.56 4.53
CA LEU A 105 -1.39 -7.68 4.75
C LEU A 105 -2.06 -6.31 4.59
N ASN A 106 -3.03 -6.24 3.69
CA ASN A 106 -3.92 -5.10 3.52
C ASN A 106 -5.24 -5.41 4.24
N LEU A 107 -5.47 -4.74 5.36
CA LEU A 107 -6.63 -5.01 6.22
C LEU A 107 -7.80 -4.09 5.84
N TYR A 108 -8.94 -4.69 5.59
CA TYR A 108 -10.20 -4.02 5.29
C TYR A 108 -11.25 -4.43 6.31
N THR A 109 -11.60 -3.50 7.21
CA THR A 109 -12.65 -3.74 8.20
C THR A 109 -13.97 -3.34 7.58
N MET A 110 -14.83 -4.32 7.35
CA MET A 110 -16.16 -4.14 6.81
C MET A 110 -17.02 -5.36 7.06
N ASP A 111 -18.32 -5.13 7.23
CA ASP A 111 -19.34 -6.16 7.45
C ASP A 111 -20.36 -6.11 6.31
N PHE A 112 -20.48 -7.21 5.56
CA PHE A 112 -21.39 -7.29 4.42
C PHE A 112 -22.78 -7.69 4.90
N GLY A 113 -23.65 -6.72 5.15
CA GLY A 113 -25.08 -6.98 5.38
C GLY A 113 -25.53 -6.98 6.84
N ASN A 114 -24.71 -6.51 7.76
CA ASN A 114 -25.14 -6.24 9.12
C ASN A 114 -25.66 -4.80 9.23
N GLU A 115 -26.97 -4.62 9.43
CA GLU A 115 -27.59 -3.29 9.57
C GLU A 115 -27.12 -2.54 10.82
N ASP A 116 -26.54 -3.24 11.79
CA ASP A 116 -25.99 -2.68 13.03
C ASP A 116 -24.49 -2.35 12.92
N SER A 117 -23.88 -2.51 11.72
CA SER A 117 -22.47 -2.19 11.50
C SER A 117 -22.21 -0.67 11.59
N ASP A 118 -20.96 -0.30 11.89
CA ASP A 118 -20.53 1.11 11.87
C ASP A 118 -20.41 1.59 10.41
N ALA A 119 -21.43 2.28 9.93
CA ALA A 119 -21.51 2.79 8.55
C ALA A 119 -20.29 3.63 8.13
N TYR A 120 -19.59 4.27 9.07
CA TYR A 120 -18.38 5.04 8.78
C TYR A 120 -17.19 4.12 8.51
N LEU A 121 -17.03 3.06 9.31
CA LEU A 121 -15.99 2.06 9.12
C LEU A 121 -16.21 1.29 7.83
N ASP A 122 -17.45 0.89 7.54
CA ASP A 122 -17.80 0.19 6.31
C ASP A 122 -17.55 1.05 5.07
N MET A 123 -17.89 2.33 5.12
CA MET A 123 -17.61 3.27 4.02
C MET A 123 -16.10 3.45 3.79
N ALA A 124 -15.33 3.55 4.87
CA ALA A 124 -13.88 3.67 4.78
C ALA A 124 -13.24 2.37 4.26
N GLY A 125 -13.71 1.21 4.74
CA GLY A 125 -13.30 -0.12 4.29
C GLY A 125 -13.60 -0.32 2.81
N THR A 126 -14.83 -0.04 2.39
CA THR A 126 -15.27 -0.12 0.98
C THR A 126 -14.44 0.75 0.05
N THR A 127 -14.15 1.99 0.45
CA THR A 127 -13.33 2.91 -0.36
C THR A 127 -11.91 2.39 -0.54
N LYS A 128 -11.29 1.90 0.53
CA LYS A 128 -9.94 1.31 0.48
C LYS A 128 -9.92 0.03 -0.36
N LEU A 129 -10.88 -0.87 -0.15
CA LEU A 129 -10.99 -2.12 -0.89
C LEU A 129 -11.23 -1.86 -2.38
N SER A 130 -12.10 -0.90 -2.74
CA SER A 130 -12.31 -0.51 -4.13
C SER A 130 -11.04 -0.01 -4.81
N THR A 131 -10.20 0.72 -4.07
CA THR A 131 -8.89 1.19 -4.58
C THR A 131 -7.93 0.02 -4.81
N ASP A 132 -7.89 -0.96 -3.89
CA ASP A 132 -7.09 -2.19 -4.05
C ASP A 132 -7.56 -2.97 -5.29
N ILE A 133 -8.87 -3.17 -5.41
CA ILE A 133 -9.45 -3.91 -6.54
C ILE A 133 -9.15 -3.19 -7.87
N GLN A 134 -9.34 -1.87 -7.96
CA GLN A 134 -9.06 -1.10 -9.18
C GLN A 134 -7.55 -1.10 -9.52
N GLY A 135 -6.70 -1.01 -8.51
CA GLY A 135 -5.25 -1.00 -8.68
C GLY A 135 -4.61 -2.38 -8.86
N ALA A 136 -5.40 -3.48 -8.80
CA ALA A 136 -4.90 -4.85 -8.79
C ALA A 136 -3.76 -5.07 -7.78
N LEU A 137 -3.88 -4.47 -6.58
CA LEU A 137 -2.82 -4.49 -5.57
C LEU A 137 -2.71 -5.87 -4.92
N SER A 138 -3.83 -6.41 -4.41
CA SER A 138 -3.86 -7.71 -3.76
C SER A 138 -4.34 -8.79 -4.73
N SER A 139 -3.61 -9.90 -4.76
CA SER A 139 -3.93 -11.08 -5.57
C SER A 139 -4.71 -12.14 -4.80
N ILE A 140 -4.45 -12.27 -3.51
CA ILE A 140 -5.06 -13.25 -2.62
C ILE A 140 -5.92 -12.51 -1.60
N PHE A 141 -7.10 -13.04 -1.33
CA PHE A 141 -8.04 -12.52 -0.36
C PHE A 141 -8.31 -13.54 0.74
N ILE A 142 -8.17 -13.12 1.99
CA ILE A 142 -8.58 -13.87 3.18
C ILE A 142 -9.87 -13.21 3.68
N LEU A 143 -10.96 -13.96 3.66
CA LEU A 143 -12.31 -13.45 3.78
C LEU A 143 -13.02 -14.08 4.97
N TYR A 144 -13.68 -13.26 5.80
CA TYR A 144 -14.58 -13.74 6.82
C TYR A 144 -15.94 -14.10 6.24
N ASP A 145 -16.48 -13.25 5.35
CA ASP A 145 -17.71 -13.47 4.59
C ASP A 145 -17.42 -13.46 3.07
N PRO A 146 -17.13 -14.61 2.47
CA PRO A 146 -16.89 -14.70 1.03
C PRO A 146 -18.14 -14.46 0.19
N ALA A 147 -19.34 -14.74 0.72
CA ALA A 147 -20.61 -14.52 0.01
C ALA A 147 -20.85 -13.03 -0.20
N GLY A 148 -20.86 -12.26 0.88
CA GLY A 148 -21.01 -10.80 0.84
C GLY A 148 -19.92 -10.13 0.03
N PHE A 149 -18.67 -10.60 0.17
CA PHE A 149 -17.54 -10.09 -0.62
C PHE A 149 -17.76 -10.30 -2.13
N GLN A 150 -18.08 -11.53 -2.56
CA GLN A 150 -18.26 -11.81 -3.99
C GLN A 150 -19.48 -11.09 -4.56
N GLN A 151 -20.60 -11.04 -3.82
CA GLN A 151 -21.79 -10.32 -4.24
C GLN A 151 -21.52 -8.80 -4.42
N THR A 152 -20.69 -8.23 -3.56
CA THR A 152 -20.37 -6.78 -3.59
C THR A 152 -19.33 -6.43 -4.63
N THR A 153 -18.33 -7.29 -4.84
CA THR A 153 -17.14 -6.94 -5.61
C THR A 153 -17.01 -7.68 -6.94
N GLY A 154 -17.58 -8.88 -7.07
CA GLY A 154 -17.41 -9.73 -8.26
C GLY A 154 -15.96 -10.08 -8.58
N THR A 155 -15.06 -10.06 -7.58
CA THR A 155 -13.61 -10.03 -7.84
C THR A 155 -12.97 -11.42 -7.94
N LEU A 156 -13.55 -12.41 -7.25
CA LEU A 156 -12.96 -13.75 -7.19
C LEU A 156 -13.11 -14.50 -8.51
N ARG A 157 -12.19 -15.40 -8.78
CA ARG A 157 -12.29 -16.41 -9.83
C ARG A 157 -12.67 -17.76 -9.23
N TYR A 158 -13.16 -18.66 -10.07
CA TYR A 158 -13.38 -20.05 -9.70
C TYR A 158 -12.04 -20.78 -9.38
N LEU A 159 -12.14 -21.81 -8.55
CA LEU A 159 -10.99 -22.63 -8.17
C LEU A 159 -10.39 -23.40 -9.37
N ASP A 160 -11.15 -23.64 -10.43
CA ASP A 160 -10.68 -24.22 -11.69
C ASP A 160 -9.97 -23.21 -12.60
N GLY A 161 -9.88 -21.95 -12.18
CA GLY A 161 -9.22 -20.86 -12.91
C GLY A 161 -10.12 -20.08 -13.86
N SER A 162 -11.37 -20.49 -14.06
CA SER A 162 -12.33 -19.77 -14.89
C SER A 162 -12.83 -18.50 -14.21
N LEU A 163 -13.32 -17.55 -14.98
CA LEU A 163 -13.92 -16.31 -14.49
C LEU A 163 -15.45 -16.43 -14.44
N PRO A 164 -16.09 -15.82 -13.43
CA PRO A 164 -17.55 -15.69 -13.42
C PRO A 164 -18.02 -14.95 -14.68
N GLN A 165 -19.11 -15.41 -15.26
CA GLN A 165 -19.67 -14.80 -16.47
C GLN A 165 -20.57 -13.60 -16.17
N SER A 166 -21.02 -13.47 -14.93
CA SER A 166 -21.81 -12.35 -14.46
C SER A 166 -21.50 -12.05 -12.99
N ASP A 167 -21.68 -10.77 -12.58
CA ASP A 167 -21.56 -10.34 -11.20
C ASP A 167 -22.62 -10.97 -10.28
N ALA A 168 -23.64 -11.61 -10.87
CA ALA A 168 -24.72 -12.29 -10.16
C ALA A 168 -24.45 -13.79 -9.92
N ASP A 169 -23.29 -14.30 -10.32
CA ASP A 169 -22.91 -15.68 -10.05
C ASP A 169 -22.73 -15.84 -8.53
N SER A 170 -23.68 -16.54 -7.93
CA SER A 170 -23.81 -16.64 -6.46
C SER A 170 -23.15 -17.88 -5.87
N ASP A 171 -22.46 -18.66 -6.69
CA ASP A 171 -21.79 -19.91 -6.28
C ASP A 171 -20.36 -19.68 -5.76
N TRP A 172 -20.24 -18.68 -4.89
CA TRP A 172 -18.99 -18.26 -4.25
C TRP A 172 -18.20 -19.42 -3.61
N TRP A 173 -18.91 -20.49 -3.17
CA TRP A 173 -18.27 -21.69 -2.58
C TRP A 173 -17.36 -22.43 -3.56
N ASN A 174 -17.49 -22.21 -4.86
CA ASN A 174 -16.59 -22.73 -5.89
C ASN A 174 -15.39 -21.80 -6.16
N MET A 175 -15.28 -20.65 -5.46
CA MET A 175 -14.26 -19.64 -5.65
C MET A 175 -13.28 -19.55 -4.48
N VAL A 176 -13.57 -20.24 -3.38
CA VAL A 176 -12.77 -20.18 -2.15
C VAL A 176 -12.53 -21.57 -1.56
N TYR A 177 -11.45 -21.66 -0.79
CA TYR A 177 -11.25 -22.74 0.18
C TYR A 177 -11.49 -22.20 1.58
N ARG A 178 -11.99 -23.02 2.50
CA ARG A 178 -11.89 -22.71 3.92
C ARG A 178 -10.42 -22.77 4.33
N TRP A 179 -10.05 -21.99 5.32
CA TRP A 179 -8.71 -22.06 5.88
C TRP A 179 -8.31 -23.48 6.26
N THR A 180 -9.23 -24.19 6.89
CA THR A 180 -9.07 -25.59 7.33
C THR A 180 -9.00 -26.61 6.20
N ASP A 181 -9.49 -26.29 5.02
CA ASP A 181 -9.44 -27.14 3.83
C ASP A 181 -8.04 -27.18 3.19
N CYS A 182 -7.20 -26.20 3.54
CA CYS A 182 -5.84 -26.07 3.04
C CYS A 182 -4.85 -26.66 4.05
N PRO A 183 -4.27 -27.86 3.81
CA PRO A 183 -3.35 -28.48 4.76
C PRO A 183 -2.16 -27.60 5.13
N VAL A 184 -1.68 -26.79 4.18
CA VAL A 184 -0.58 -25.85 4.40
C VAL A 184 -1.01 -24.76 5.39
N LEU A 185 -2.15 -24.11 5.17
CA LEU A 185 -2.65 -23.05 6.03
C LEU A 185 -3.05 -23.56 7.42
N ALA A 186 -3.70 -24.71 7.47
CA ALA A 186 -4.07 -25.37 8.73
C ALA A 186 -2.87 -25.80 9.57
N GLY A 187 -1.72 -26.04 8.91
CA GLY A 187 -0.46 -26.41 9.56
C GLY A 187 0.47 -25.27 9.94
N LEU A 188 0.08 -24.00 9.69
CA LEU A 188 0.89 -22.85 10.08
C LEU A 188 0.94 -22.71 11.60
N ASP A 189 2.12 -22.38 12.12
CA ASP A 189 2.28 -21.98 13.53
C ASP A 189 2.12 -20.46 13.63
N LEU A 190 0.92 -20.01 13.97
CA LEU A 190 0.59 -18.60 14.10
C LEU A 190 0.66 -18.11 15.56
N GLY A 191 0.98 -19.00 16.52
CA GLY A 191 1.05 -18.65 17.94
C GLY A 191 -0.29 -18.20 18.53
N ASP A 192 -0.19 -17.54 19.66
CA ASP A 192 -1.32 -17.02 20.41
C ASP A 192 -1.30 -15.49 20.41
N TYR A 193 -2.47 -14.89 20.57
CA TYR A 193 -2.62 -13.46 20.78
C TYR A 193 -3.14 -13.17 22.22
N ALA A 194 -2.65 -12.09 22.79
CA ALA A 194 -3.11 -11.58 24.08
C ALA A 194 -4.27 -10.61 23.89
N SER A 195 -5.10 -10.47 24.94
CA SER A 195 -6.09 -9.40 24.98
C SER A 195 -5.40 -8.03 24.96
N ASP A 196 -5.95 -7.11 24.19
CA ASP A 196 -5.49 -5.71 24.11
C ASP A 196 -6.68 -4.73 24.14
N ALA A 197 -6.46 -3.47 23.79
CA ALA A 197 -7.51 -2.45 23.76
C ALA A 197 -8.61 -2.71 22.71
N VAL A 198 -8.32 -3.53 21.69
CA VAL A 198 -9.23 -3.86 20.58
C VAL A 198 -9.82 -5.26 20.79
N GLN A 199 -9.02 -6.21 21.28
CA GLN A 199 -9.40 -7.59 21.53
C GLN A 199 -9.59 -7.81 23.02
N SER A 200 -10.84 -8.05 23.45
CA SER A 200 -11.17 -8.29 24.87
C SER A 200 -10.69 -9.64 25.38
N GLU A 201 -10.40 -10.58 24.49
CA GLU A 201 -10.04 -11.96 24.84
C GLU A 201 -8.69 -12.34 24.21
N SER A 202 -7.95 -13.22 24.89
CA SER A 202 -6.78 -13.89 24.34
C SER A 202 -7.17 -15.22 23.74
N GLY A 203 -6.42 -15.69 22.73
CA GLY A 203 -6.73 -16.96 22.07
C GLY A 203 -5.66 -17.42 21.10
N SER A 204 -5.92 -18.52 20.44
CA SER A 204 -5.05 -19.04 19.38
C SER A 204 -5.31 -18.32 18.05
N SER A 205 -4.24 -17.81 17.43
CA SER A 205 -4.32 -17.20 16.11
C SER A 205 -4.78 -18.21 15.05
N GLN A 206 -4.38 -19.46 15.18
CA GLN A 206 -4.80 -20.51 14.25
C GLN A 206 -6.30 -20.83 14.36
N GLU A 207 -6.85 -20.84 15.60
CA GLU A 207 -8.28 -21.02 15.80
C GLU A 207 -9.08 -19.83 15.25
N LEU A 208 -8.57 -18.61 15.44
CA LEU A 208 -9.17 -17.41 14.84
C LEU A 208 -9.21 -17.51 13.31
N MET A 209 -8.09 -17.87 12.68
CA MET A 209 -8.00 -18.01 11.22
C MET A 209 -8.83 -19.16 10.67
N SER A 210 -9.15 -20.18 11.46
CA SER A 210 -10.01 -21.31 11.03
C SER A 210 -11.42 -20.88 10.58
N ARG A 211 -11.85 -19.68 10.95
CA ARG A 211 -13.15 -19.08 10.57
C ARG A 211 -13.12 -18.38 9.23
N TYR A 212 -11.94 -18.26 8.60
CA TYR A 212 -11.75 -17.54 7.36
C TYR A 212 -11.71 -18.46 6.15
N TYR A 213 -11.90 -17.88 5.02
CA TYR A 213 -11.77 -18.48 3.70
C TYR A 213 -10.63 -17.80 2.96
N ILE A 214 -10.03 -18.52 2.03
CA ILE A 214 -9.02 -17.96 1.14
C ILE A 214 -9.49 -18.07 -0.30
N GLY A 215 -9.39 -16.97 -1.04
CA GLY A 215 -9.76 -16.88 -2.45
C GLY A 215 -8.69 -16.14 -3.24
N ILE A 216 -8.70 -16.32 -4.54
CA ILE A 216 -7.82 -15.61 -5.45
C ILE A 216 -8.65 -14.78 -6.42
N ARG A 217 -8.17 -13.59 -6.76
CA ARG A 217 -8.89 -12.73 -7.71
C ARG A 217 -8.71 -13.21 -9.14
N GLY A 218 -9.69 -12.92 -9.95
CA GLY A 218 -9.63 -13.05 -11.40
C GLY A 218 -8.85 -11.92 -12.07
N ALA A 219 -8.19 -12.22 -13.18
CA ALA A 219 -7.60 -11.23 -14.06
C ALA A 219 -8.53 -11.00 -15.25
N TRP A 220 -9.05 -9.78 -15.39
CA TRP A 220 -10.01 -9.43 -16.44
C TRP A 220 -9.39 -8.79 -17.68
N ASN A 221 -8.10 -8.47 -17.62
CA ASN A 221 -7.33 -8.00 -18.77
C ASN A 221 -5.86 -8.39 -18.59
N LYS A 222 -5.06 -8.17 -19.64
CA LYS A 222 -3.65 -8.55 -19.64
C LYS A 222 -2.84 -7.78 -18.59
N ASP A 223 -3.13 -6.49 -18.42
CA ASP A 223 -2.38 -5.66 -17.46
C ASP A 223 -2.62 -6.12 -16.02
N SER A 224 -3.87 -6.48 -15.67
CA SER A 224 -4.16 -7.07 -14.36
C SER A 224 -3.54 -8.46 -14.21
N ALA A 225 -3.48 -9.28 -15.26
CA ALA A 225 -2.83 -10.58 -15.22
C ALA A 225 -1.33 -10.47 -14.92
N ASP A 226 -0.65 -9.53 -15.55
CA ASP A 226 0.78 -9.30 -15.32
C ASP A 226 1.05 -8.83 -13.87
N LEU A 227 0.20 -7.95 -13.33
CA LEU A 227 0.30 -7.50 -11.93
C LEU A 227 0.05 -8.64 -10.91
N LEU A 228 -0.88 -9.52 -11.22
CA LEU A 228 -1.30 -10.61 -10.34
C LEU A 228 -0.46 -11.90 -10.47
N ALA A 229 0.37 -12.01 -11.51
CA ALA A 229 1.09 -13.23 -11.85
C ALA A 229 1.88 -13.84 -10.67
N GLY A 230 2.51 -13.00 -9.85
CA GLY A 230 3.23 -13.50 -8.68
C GLY A 230 2.35 -14.06 -7.58
N GLY A 231 1.12 -13.58 -7.47
CA GLY A 231 0.17 -14.11 -6.50
C GLY A 231 -0.27 -15.54 -6.81
N GLU A 232 -0.27 -15.91 -8.08
CA GLU A 232 -0.61 -17.27 -8.53
C GLU A 232 0.34 -18.32 -7.96
N GLU A 233 1.63 -18.01 -7.94
CA GLU A 233 2.62 -18.92 -7.40
C GLU A 233 2.45 -19.14 -5.90
N LEU A 234 2.30 -18.06 -5.15
CA LEU A 234 2.03 -18.12 -3.72
C LEU A 234 0.72 -18.88 -3.44
N TRP A 235 -0.35 -18.58 -4.19
CA TRP A 235 -1.63 -19.28 -4.11
C TRP A 235 -1.48 -20.78 -4.25
N ASN A 236 -0.79 -21.25 -5.29
CA ASN A 236 -0.59 -22.67 -5.56
C ASN A 236 0.18 -23.39 -4.44
N LYS A 237 1.15 -22.69 -3.80
CA LYS A 237 1.89 -23.23 -2.66
C LYS A 237 1.00 -23.32 -1.41
N LEU A 238 0.21 -22.28 -1.13
CA LEU A 238 -0.66 -22.21 0.06
C LEU A 238 -1.84 -23.19 -0.02
N THR A 239 -2.38 -23.42 -1.21
CA THR A 239 -3.53 -24.29 -1.44
C THR A 239 -3.14 -25.71 -1.89
N ALA A 240 -1.86 -26.07 -1.82
CA ALA A 240 -1.40 -27.40 -2.21
C ALA A 240 -2.10 -28.49 -1.40
N GLY A 241 -2.79 -29.41 -2.10
CA GLY A 241 -3.54 -30.49 -1.48
C GLY A 241 -4.89 -30.11 -0.87
N ALA A 242 -5.35 -28.87 -1.09
CA ALA A 242 -6.64 -28.41 -0.60
C ALA A 242 -7.80 -29.12 -1.32
N VAL A 243 -8.85 -29.44 -0.54
CA VAL A 243 -10.10 -30.00 -1.05
C VAL A 243 -11.26 -29.14 -0.51
N SER A 244 -11.95 -28.42 -1.38
CA SER A 244 -12.98 -27.50 -0.93
C SER A 244 -14.17 -28.22 -0.28
N THR A 245 -14.51 -27.79 0.93
CA THR A 245 -15.72 -28.17 1.66
C THR A 245 -16.71 -27.01 1.82
N ALA A 246 -16.41 -25.84 1.24
CA ALA A 246 -17.20 -24.62 1.37
C ALA A 246 -18.67 -24.77 0.95
N ARG A 247 -18.96 -25.67 0.02
CA ARG A 247 -20.33 -25.95 -0.45
C ARG A 247 -21.28 -26.48 0.63
N ALA A 248 -20.74 -27.04 1.73
CA ALA A 248 -21.57 -27.59 2.79
C ALA A 248 -22.32 -26.53 3.62
N GLU A 249 -21.97 -25.25 3.44
CA GLU A 249 -22.55 -24.11 4.19
C GLU A 249 -23.30 -23.11 3.29
N GLY A 250 -23.32 -23.32 1.98
CA GLY A 250 -24.01 -22.48 1.00
C GLY A 250 -25.50 -22.81 0.81
#